data_e4758ed27997fe9145b9332a5c309d9d
#
_entry.id   e4758ed27997fe9145b9332a5c309d9d
#
_cell.length_a   1.000
_cell.length_b   1.000
_cell.length_c   1.000
_cell.angle_alpha   90.00
_cell.angle_beta   90.00
_cell.angle_gamma   90.00
#
_symmetry.space_group_name_H-M   'P 1'
#
loop_
_entity.id
_entity.type
_entity.pdbx_description
1 polymer ?
#
loop_
_entity_poly.entity_id
_entity_poly.type
_entity_poly.pdbx_seq_one_letter_code
_entity_poly.pdbx_strand_id
1 'polypeptide(L)'
;MCKLILSFLILIFSTTVFAQKVKNVCGEYTFYAPENVSLSEAKRIALERAKLQALADEFGTVISQVNTSVVKDDNGKADSHFFSLSGTEVKGEWIEDKGEPKYTYDTDKENGTLVVTCSICGKARDHLEPVRFVW
;
A
#
# COMPACT_ATOMS: atom_id res chain seq x y z
N MET A 1 32.83 30.98 -30.73
CA MET A 1 32.23 29.64 -30.84
C MET A 1 32.40 28.78 -29.60
N CYS A 2 33.56 28.71 -28.96
CA CYS A 2 33.76 27.91 -27.73
C CYS A 2 32.90 28.32 -26.56
N LYS A 3 32.55 29.60 -26.40
CA LYS A 3 31.68 30.08 -25.31
C LYS A 3 30.23 29.65 -25.43
N LEU A 4 29.71 29.48 -26.64
CA LEU A 4 28.35 28.99 -26.89
C LEU A 4 28.22 27.50 -26.65
N ILE A 5 29.25 26.73 -26.96
CA ILE A 5 29.30 25.28 -26.76
C ILE A 5 29.37 24.97 -25.25
N LEU A 6 30.16 25.75 -24.53
CA LEU A 6 30.28 25.59 -23.07
C LEU A 6 28.97 25.93 -22.34
N SER A 7 28.23 26.96 -22.82
CA SER A 7 26.91 27.32 -22.26
C SER A 7 25.85 26.27 -22.55
N PHE A 8 25.92 25.58 -23.67
CA PHE A 8 24.99 24.50 -24.02
C PHE A 8 25.26 23.22 -23.26
N LEU A 9 26.52 22.97 -22.90
CA LEU A 9 26.91 21.79 -22.09
C LEU A 9 26.42 21.88 -20.64
N ILE A 10 26.30 23.07 -20.07
CA ILE A 10 25.84 23.30 -18.71
C ILE A 10 24.32 23.09 -18.58
N LEU A 11 23.57 23.28 -19.66
CA LEU A 11 22.11 23.11 -19.64
C LEU A 11 21.66 21.65 -19.61
N ILE A 12 22.53 20.70 -19.94
CA ILE A 12 22.22 19.27 -20.02
C ILE A 12 22.34 18.57 -18.64
N PHE A 13 22.98 19.20 -17.67
CA PHE A 13 23.28 18.58 -16.36
C PHE A 13 22.23 18.78 -15.28
N SER A 14 21.13 19.48 -15.55
CA SER A 14 20.16 19.86 -14.52
C SER A 14 18.90 19.01 -14.40
N THR A 15 18.84 17.84 -15.04
CA THR A 15 17.75 16.90 -14.83
C THR A 15 18.17 15.75 -13.94
N THR A 16 18.42 16.04 -12.67
CA THR A 16 18.37 14.99 -11.64
C THR A 16 16.90 14.63 -11.43
N VAL A 17 16.40 13.75 -12.27
CA VAL A 17 15.11 13.12 -12.03
C VAL A 17 15.29 12.24 -10.80
N PHE A 18 14.74 12.66 -9.67
CA PHE A 18 14.56 11.79 -8.51
C PHE A 18 13.54 10.70 -8.91
N ALA A 19 14.02 9.66 -9.56
CA ALA A 19 13.22 8.49 -9.81
C ALA A 19 12.97 7.79 -8.48
N GLN A 20 11.74 7.89 -7.99
CA GLN A 20 11.31 7.10 -6.83
C GLN A 20 11.54 5.62 -7.15
N LYS A 21 12.29 4.95 -6.28
CA LYS A 21 12.67 3.56 -6.49
C LYS A 21 11.46 2.66 -6.30
N VAL A 22 11.00 2.04 -7.38
CA VAL A 22 9.96 1.02 -7.36
C VAL A 22 10.58 -0.32 -6.98
N LYS A 23 9.94 -1.02 -6.03
CA LYS A 23 10.35 -2.34 -5.55
C LYS A 23 9.27 -3.37 -5.81
N ASN A 24 9.69 -4.62 -6.02
CA ASN A 24 8.78 -5.76 -6.01
C ASN A 24 8.58 -6.21 -4.56
N VAL A 25 7.33 -6.30 -4.14
CA VAL A 25 6.94 -6.70 -2.80
C VAL A 25 5.90 -7.82 -2.86
N CYS A 26 5.92 -8.71 -1.91
CA CYS A 26 4.94 -9.78 -1.74
C CYS A 26 4.38 -9.75 -0.33
N GLY A 27 3.09 -9.99 -0.19
CA GLY A 27 2.43 -10.08 1.10
C GLY A 27 1.44 -11.22 1.14
N GLU A 28 1.19 -11.69 2.34
CA GLU A 28 0.21 -12.72 2.64
C GLU A 28 -0.58 -12.32 3.89
N TYR A 29 -1.86 -12.58 3.87
CA TYR A 29 -2.73 -12.32 5.01
C TYR A 29 -3.81 -13.38 5.13
N THR A 30 -4.05 -13.85 6.35
CA THR A 30 -5.11 -14.78 6.69
C THR A 30 -6.24 -14.04 7.41
N PHE A 31 -7.42 -14.05 6.81
CA PHE A 31 -8.61 -13.41 7.33
C PHE A 31 -9.60 -14.46 7.86
N TYR A 32 -10.00 -14.31 9.11
CA TYR A 32 -11.05 -15.10 9.74
C TYR A 32 -12.38 -14.36 9.57
N ALA A 33 -13.22 -14.85 8.66
CA ALA A 33 -14.44 -14.18 8.28
C ALA A 33 -15.55 -14.38 9.33
N PRO A 34 -16.11 -13.31 9.91
CA PRO A 34 -17.32 -13.43 10.73
C PRO A 34 -18.49 -13.99 9.94
N GLU A 35 -19.48 -14.58 10.61
CA GLU A 35 -20.64 -15.22 9.98
C GLU A 35 -21.44 -14.32 9.03
N ASN A 36 -21.40 -13.00 9.26
CA ASN A 36 -22.11 -12.01 8.45
C ASN A 36 -21.34 -11.53 7.23
N VAL A 37 -20.11 -12.04 6.99
CA VAL A 37 -19.25 -11.63 5.87
C VAL A 37 -19.34 -12.65 4.74
N SER A 38 -19.66 -12.19 3.54
CA SER A 38 -19.68 -13.04 2.34
C SER A 38 -18.28 -13.47 1.92
N LEU A 39 -18.20 -14.56 1.16
CA LEU A 39 -16.91 -15.03 0.62
C LEU A 39 -16.23 -13.97 -0.25
N SER A 40 -16.98 -13.24 -1.08
CA SER A 40 -16.42 -12.19 -1.92
C SER A 40 -15.85 -11.03 -1.10
N GLU A 41 -16.52 -10.65 -0.04
CA GLU A 41 -16.05 -9.63 0.88
C GLU A 41 -14.82 -10.11 1.68
N ALA A 42 -14.82 -11.35 2.15
CA ALA A 42 -13.68 -11.95 2.82
C ALA A 42 -12.43 -11.98 1.93
N LYS A 43 -12.59 -12.30 0.64
CA LYS A 43 -11.50 -12.24 -0.36
C LYS A 43 -10.97 -10.82 -0.54
N ARG A 44 -11.86 -9.84 -0.65
CA ARG A 44 -11.49 -8.43 -0.79
C ARG A 44 -10.67 -7.95 0.41
N ILE A 45 -11.15 -8.23 1.61
CA ILE A 45 -10.46 -7.86 2.86
C ILE A 45 -9.09 -8.54 2.97
N ALA A 46 -9.01 -9.84 2.67
CA ALA A 46 -7.76 -10.58 2.71
C ALA A 46 -6.73 -10.00 1.72
N LEU A 47 -7.16 -9.63 0.50
CA LEU A 47 -6.30 -9.02 -0.51
C LEU A 47 -5.76 -7.65 -0.06
N GLU A 48 -6.64 -6.78 0.42
CA GLU A 48 -6.25 -5.44 0.90
C GLU A 48 -5.27 -5.54 2.07
N ARG A 49 -5.53 -6.45 3.01
CA ARG A 49 -4.63 -6.68 4.15
C ARG A 49 -3.29 -7.29 3.74
N ALA A 50 -3.26 -8.18 2.75
CA ALA A 50 -2.03 -8.73 2.21
C ALA A 50 -1.15 -7.66 1.56
N LYS A 51 -1.75 -6.73 0.80
CA LYS A 51 -1.05 -5.58 0.23
C LYS A 51 -0.49 -4.65 1.31
N LEU A 52 -1.29 -4.34 2.33
CA LEU A 52 -0.84 -3.52 3.46
C LEU A 52 0.31 -4.17 4.23
N GLN A 53 0.25 -5.48 4.44
CA GLN A 53 1.32 -6.22 5.10
C GLN A 53 2.62 -6.15 4.31
N ALA A 54 2.54 -6.34 2.98
CA ALA A 54 3.70 -6.22 2.09
C ALA A 54 4.35 -4.83 2.15
N LEU A 55 3.53 -3.77 2.16
CA LEU A 55 4.02 -2.39 2.27
C LEU A 55 4.62 -2.11 3.64
N ALA A 56 4.00 -2.58 4.72
CA ALA A 56 4.49 -2.41 6.07
C ALA A 56 5.84 -3.12 6.29
N ASP A 57 5.99 -4.33 5.75
CA ASP A 57 7.21 -5.12 5.88
C ASP A 57 8.38 -4.49 5.10
N GLU A 58 8.11 -3.89 3.95
CA GLU A 58 9.17 -3.29 3.12
C GLU A 58 9.52 -1.85 3.52
N PHE A 59 8.52 -1.01 3.77
CA PHE A 59 8.70 0.43 3.99
C PHE A 59 8.51 0.87 5.44
N GLY A 60 7.96 0.01 6.27
CA GLY A 60 7.66 0.30 7.66
C GLY A 60 6.34 1.05 7.87
N THR A 61 6.07 1.35 9.12
CA THR A 61 4.86 2.02 9.58
C THR A 61 5.20 3.26 10.40
N VAL A 62 4.30 4.23 10.41
CA VAL A 62 4.34 5.39 11.32
C VAL A 62 3.19 5.25 12.28
N ILE A 63 3.47 5.38 13.57
CA ILE A 63 2.41 5.47 14.57
C ILE A 63 1.91 6.91 14.57
N SER A 64 0.73 7.14 14.00
CA SER A 64 0.06 8.43 14.08
C SER A 64 -0.67 8.52 15.41
N GLN A 65 -0.24 9.42 16.28
CA GLN A 65 -0.94 9.70 17.54
C GLN A 65 -2.13 10.66 17.37
N VAL A 66 -2.64 10.81 16.17
CA VAL A 66 -3.77 11.68 15.91
C VAL A 66 -5.05 10.96 16.23
N ASN A 67 -5.81 11.52 17.15
CA ASN A 67 -7.16 11.10 17.48
C ASN A 67 -7.99 10.85 16.23
N THR A 68 -8.44 9.64 16.08
CA THR A 68 -9.17 9.12 14.93
C THR A 68 -10.51 9.85 14.79
N SER A 69 -10.57 10.87 13.97
CA SER A 69 -11.85 11.28 13.41
C SER A 69 -12.16 10.32 12.25
N VAL A 70 -13.09 9.42 12.50
CA VAL A 70 -13.67 8.58 11.46
C VAL A 70 -14.43 9.48 10.51
N VAL A 71 -13.83 9.85 9.40
CA VAL A 71 -14.56 10.45 8.29
C VAL A 71 -15.33 9.33 7.62
N LYS A 72 -16.59 9.19 7.98
CA LYS A 72 -17.56 8.43 7.19
C LYS A 72 -17.87 9.27 5.97
N ASP A 73 -17.36 8.87 4.83
CA ASP A 73 -17.86 9.39 3.57
C ASP A 73 -19.18 8.70 3.24
N ASP A 74 -20.23 9.50 3.08
CA ASP A 74 -21.63 9.05 2.88
C ASP A 74 -21.89 8.29 1.58
N ASN A 75 -20.91 8.09 0.72
CA ASN A 75 -21.09 7.52 -0.60
C ASN A 75 -20.59 6.09 -0.82
N GLY A 76 -20.16 5.39 0.22
CA GLY A 76 -19.85 3.95 0.14
C GLY A 76 -18.71 3.57 -0.81
N LYS A 77 -17.96 4.52 -1.35
CA LYS A 77 -16.72 4.30 -2.07
C LYS A 77 -15.59 4.48 -1.08
N ALA A 78 -15.11 3.39 -0.54
CA ALA A 78 -13.84 3.36 0.15
C ALA A 78 -12.75 3.70 -0.87
N ASP A 79 -12.34 4.96 -0.88
CA ASP A 79 -11.16 5.37 -1.58
C ASP A 79 -9.97 4.69 -0.89
N SER A 80 -9.25 3.86 -1.61
CA SER A 80 -8.27 2.89 -1.11
C SER A 80 -6.97 3.51 -0.61
N HIS A 81 -6.99 4.78 -0.21
CA HIS A 81 -5.78 5.51 0.16
C HIS A 81 -5.45 5.54 1.65
N PHE A 82 -6.36 5.18 2.53
CA PHE A 82 -6.11 5.22 3.97
C PHE A 82 -6.72 4.04 4.72
N PHE A 83 -5.97 2.97 4.84
CA PHE A 83 -6.24 1.95 5.85
C PHE A 83 -5.40 2.21 7.09
N SER A 84 -5.99 2.85 8.08
CA SER A 84 -5.45 2.88 9.42
C SER A 84 -5.72 1.53 10.09
N LEU A 85 -4.72 0.69 10.16
CA LEU A 85 -4.69 -0.41 11.14
C LEU A 85 -4.50 0.23 12.52
N SER A 86 -5.60 0.54 13.21
CA SER A 86 -5.58 1.02 14.60
C SER A 86 -4.51 2.09 14.89
N GLY A 87 -4.48 3.18 14.08
CA GLY A 87 -3.60 4.32 14.33
C GLY A 87 -2.19 4.19 13.76
N THR A 88 -1.93 3.19 12.93
CA THR A 88 -0.67 3.06 12.19
C THR A 88 -0.88 3.37 10.71
N GLU A 89 -0.07 4.24 10.16
CA GLU A 89 -0.01 4.52 8.73
C GLU A 89 1.15 3.75 8.11
N VAL A 90 0.91 3.16 6.94
CA VAL A 90 1.94 2.47 6.16
C VAL A 90 2.65 3.48 5.26
N LYS A 91 3.97 3.46 5.23
CA LYS A 91 4.79 4.42 4.47
C LYS A 91 4.89 4.12 2.98
N GLY A 92 4.27 3.10 2.47
CA GLY A 92 4.39 2.70 1.07
C GLY A 92 3.11 2.91 0.28
N GLU A 93 3.26 3.00 -1.04
CA GLU A 93 2.18 3.06 -2.01
C GLU A 93 2.25 1.85 -2.94
N TRP A 94 1.12 1.14 -3.07
CA TRP A 94 0.98 0.05 -4.03
C TRP A 94 0.70 0.61 -5.42
N ILE A 95 1.51 0.23 -6.41
CA ILE A 95 1.43 0.76 -7.77
C ILE A 95 0.61 -0.16 -8.66
N GLU A 96 0.99 -1.44 -8.73
CA GLU A 96 0.33 -2.42 -9.58
C GLU A 96 0.53 -3.84 -9.06
N ASP A 97 -0.42 -4.71 -9.38
CA ASP A 97 -0.32 -6.13 -9.09
C ASP A 97 0.64 -6.81 -10.08
N LYS A 98 1.45 -7.74 -9.60
CA LYS A 98 2.29 -8.62 -10.40
C LYS A 98 1.71 -10.03 -10.39
N GLY A 99 0.86 -10.29 -11.36
CA GLY A 99 0.09 -11.52 -11.42
C GLY A 99 -1.23 -11.45 -10.66
N GLU A 100 -1.92 -12.56 -10.58
CA GLU A 100 -3.21 -12.66 -9.89
C GLU A 100 -3.03 -13.03 -8.42
N PRO A 101 -3.90 -12.52 -7.54
CA PRO A 101 -3.89 -12.93 -6.14
C PRO A 101 -4.26 -14.41 -6.02
N LYS A 102 -3.53 -15.12 -5.16
CA LYS A 102 -3.79 -16.52 -4.84
C LYS A 102 -4.58 -16.60 -3.55
N TYR A 103 -5.68 -17.33 -3.59
CA TYR A 103 -6.53 -17.55 -2.43
C TYR A 103 -6.52 -19.02 -2.02
N THR A 104 -6.44 -19.25 -0.72
CA THR A 104 -6.70 -20.56 -0.11
C THR A 104 -7.81 -20.42 0.92
N TYR A 105 -8.61 -21.47 1.03
CA TYR A 105 -9.79 -21.49 1.90
C TYR A 105 -9.66 -22.63 2.89
N ASP A 106 -9.99 -22.36 4.13
CA ASP A 106 -10.07 -23.35 5.19
C ASP A 106 -11.28 -23.03 6.10
N THR A 107 -11.59 -23.95 6.96
CA THR A 107 -12.62 -23.74 7.99
C THR A 107 -11.99 -24.00 9.34
N ASP A 108 -12.06 -23.00 10.22
CA ASP A 108 -11.65 -23.18 11.60
C ASP A 108 -12.55 -24.22 12.29
N LYS A 109 -11.93 -25.31 12.71
CA LYS A 109 -12.64 -26.47 13.28
C LYS A 109 -13.26 -26.21 14.64
N GLU A 110 -12.75 -25.20 15.36
CA GLU A 110 -13.25 -24.86 16.69
C GLU A 110 -14.54 -24.04 16.61
N ASN A 111 -14.61 -23.11 15.66
CA ASN A 111 -15.70 -22.12 15.56
C ASN A 111 -16.53 -22.25 14.28
N GLY A 112 -16.14 -23.13 13.34
CA GLY A 112 -16.78 -23.24 12.02
C GLY A 112 -16.59 -21.99 11.14
N THR A 113 -15.65 -21.12 11.48
CA THR A 113 -15.39 -19.86 10.81
C THR A 113 -14.67 -20.08 9.49
N LEU A 114 -15.14 -19.44 8.42
CA LEU A 114 -14.44 -19.43 7.13
C LEU A 114 -13.11 -18.68 7.26
N VAL A 115 -12.04 -19.32 6.84
CA VAL A 115 -10.68 -18.73 6.82
C VAL A 115 -10.23 -18.54 5.38
N VAL A 116 -9.89 -17.32 5.03
CA VAL A 116 -9.41 -16.97 3.69
C VAL A 116 -7.98 -16.44 3.80
N THR A 117 -7.05 -17.13 3.17
CA THR A 117 -5.66 -16.64 3.05
C THR A 117 -5.43 -16.12 1.65
N CYS A 118 -4.93 -14.90 1.53
CA CYS A 118 -4.56 -14.28 0.27
C CYS A 118 -3.06 -14.03 0.22
N SER A 119 -2.43 -14.40 -0.88
CA SER A 119 -1.05 -14.07 -1.20
C SER A 119 -1.00 -13.29 -2.51
N ILE A 120 -0.30 -12.15 -2.52
CA ILE A 120 -0.17 -11.25 -3.66
C ILE A 120 1.23 -10.68 -3.75
N CYS A 121 1.75 -10.56 -4.96
CA CYS A 121 2.95 -9.80 -5.26
C CYS A 121 2.63 -8.61 -6.16
N GLY A 122 3.38 -7.56 -6.05
CA GLY A 122 3.20 -6.37 -6.86
C GLY A 122 4.39 -5.44 -6.81
N LYS A 123 4.22 -4.28 -7.43
CA LYS A 123 5.17 -3.19 -7.39
C LYS A 123 4.68 -2.12 -6.42
N ALA A 124 5.61 -1.63 -5.62
CA ALA A 124 5.36 -0.59 -4.64
C ALA A 124 6.52 0.41 -4.59
N ARG A 125 6.26 1.57 -4.07
CA ARG A 125 7.26 2.62 -3.83
C ARG A 125 7.09 3.22 -2.44
N ASP A 126 8.17 3.77 -1.91
CA ASP A 126 8.12 4.55 -0.69
C ASP A 126 7.33 5.83 -0.92
N HIS A 127 6.42 6.14 -0.03
CA HIS A 127 5.70 7.39 -0.03
C HIS A 127 6.54 8.44 0.70
N LEU A 128 7.49 9.02 -0.02
CA LEU A 128 8.22 10.19 0.48
C LEU A 128 7.26 11.38 0.43
N GLU A 129 6.67 11.73 1.56
CA GLU A 129 6.04 13.03 1.70
C GLU A 129 7.08 14.11 1.38
N PRO A 130 6.80 15.01 0.44
CA PRO A 130 7.69 16.14 0.24
C PRO A 130 7.75 16.93 1.55
N VAL A 131 8.94 17.04 2.12
CA VAL A 131 9.17 17.87 3.31
C VAL A 131 8.69 19.28 2.98
N ARG A 132 7.52 19.62 3.45
CA ARG A 132 7.03 21.01 3.37
C ARG A 132 7.82 21.82 4.38
N PHE A 133 8.83 22.50 3.90
CA PHE A 133 9.40 23.58 4.68
C PHE A 133 8.35 24.69 4.75
N VAL A 134 7.70 24.80 5.88
CA VAL A 134 6.88 25.97 6.21
C VAL A 134 7.84 27.04 6.72
N TRP A 135 7.99 28.12 5.94
CA TRP A 135 8.73 29.32 6.32
C TRP A 135 7.86 30.20 7.22
#